data_237a8bbe59e7015097d0ef13a73ea49a
#
_entry.id   237a8bbe59e7015097d0ef13a73ea49a
#
_cell.length_a   1.000
_cell.length_b   1.000
_cell.length_c   1.000
_cell.angle_alpha   90.00
_cell.angle_beta   90.00
_cell.angle_gamma   90.00
#
_symmetry.space_group_name_H-M   'P 1'
#
loop_
_entity.id
_entity.type
_entity.pdbx_description
1 polymer ?
#
loop_
_entity_poly.entity_id
_entity_poly.type
_entity_poly.pdbx_seq_one_letter_code
_entity_poly.pdbx_strand_id
1 'polypeptide(L)'
;MGANKIGITLGLPHESGSLYEILGSFNRHELNMTMIASRPIPGRQWEYYFYMEFIGSLESEEVKQALLEIEESSINLRILGNYRTLL
;
A
#
# COMPACT_ATOMS: atom_id res chain seq x y z
N MET A 1 15.40 16.20 8.67
CA MET A 1 14.66 15.67 7.55
C MET A 1 13.81 14.51 7.98
N GLY A 2 12.55 14.52 7.64
CA GLY A 2 11.66 13.45 7.99
C GLY A 2 11.83 12.23 7.10
N ALA A 3 11.12 11.17 7.44
CA ALA A 3 11.06 9.98 6.64
C ALA A 3 10.28 10.27 5.35
N ASN A 4 10.70 9.67 4.25
CA ASN A 4 10.11 9.96 2.95
C ASN A 4 9.63 8.73 2.19
N LYS A 5 9.76 7.54 2.76
CA LYS A 5 9.30 6.32 2.11
C LYS A 5 8.52 5.47 3.10
N ILE A 6 7.38 4.97 2.67
CA ILE A 6 6.51 4.15 3.50
C ILE A 6 6.41 2.77 2.88
N GLY A 7 6.56 1.74 3.71
CA GLY A 7 6.34 0.36 3.29
C GLY A 7 5.09 -0.17 3.96
N ILE A 8 4.24 -0.84 3.18
CA ILE A 8 3.02 -1.43 3.69
C ILE A 8 2.86 -2.84 3.14
N THR A 9 2.10 -3.65 3.86
CA THR A 9 1.65 -4.94 3.35
C THR A 9 0.14 -5.02 3.48
N LEU A 10 -0.48 -5.74 2.55
CA LEU A 10 -1.92 -5.94 2.59
C LEU A 10 -2.28 -7.17 1.78
N GLY A 11 -3.46 -7.71 2.04
CA GLY A 11 -4.00 -8.81 1.27
C GLY A 11 -5.13 -8.31 0.39
N LEU A 12 -5.30 -8.95 -0.76
CA LEU A 12 -6.40 -8.66 -1.65
C LEU A 12 -7.00 -9.96 -2.15
N PRO A 13 -8.34 -10.02 -2.31
CA PRO A 13 -8.94 -11.18 -2.94
C PRO A 13 -8.52 -11.22 -4.41
N HIS A 14 -8.47 -12.43 -4.98
CA HIS A 14 -8.11 -12.59 -6.38
C HIS A 14 -9.33 -12.30 -7.23
N GLU A 15 -9.66 -11.03 -7.34
CA GLU A 15 -10.81 -10.55 -8.11
C GLU A 15 -10.37 -9.45 -9.03
N SER A 16 -11.00 -9.40 -10.18
CA SER A 16 -10.79 -8.32 -11.11
C SER A 16 -11.12 -6.99 -10.42
N GLY A 17 -10.21 -6.04 -10.51
CA GLY A 17 -10.43 -4.72 -9.94
C GLY A 17 -9.91 -4.51 -8.53
N SER A 18 -9.58 -5.58 -7.78
CA SER A 18 -9.09 -5.39 -6.40
C SER A 18 -7.82 -4.56 -6.36
N LEU A 19 -6.83 -4.91 -7.17
CA LEU A 19 -5.59 -4.16 -7.22
C LEU A 19 -5.81 -2.78 -7.83
N TYR A 20 -6.68 -2.70 -8.82
CA TYR A 20 -6.99 -1.42 -9.46
C TYR A 20 -7.51 -0.41 -8.43
N GLU A 21 -8.38 -0.84 -7.53
CA GLU A 21 -8.91 0.04 -6.49
C GLU A 21 -7.79 0.59 -5.62
N ILE A 22 -6.85 -0.25 -5.23
CA ILE A 22 -5.73 0.18 -4.39
C ILE A 22 -4.86 1.18 -5.15
N LEU A 23 -4.51 0.86 -6.39
CA LEU A 23 -3.69 1.76 -7.21
C LEU A 23 -4.41 3.08 -7.44
N GLY A 24 -5.74 3.05 -7.56
CA GLY A 24 -6.53 4.26 -7.69
C GLY A 24 -6.40 5.19 -6.50
N SER A 25 -6.34 4.63 -5.28
CA SER A 25 -6.15 5.44 -4.08
C SER A 25 -4.82 6.18 -4.12
N PHE A 26 -3.75 5.50 -4.54
CA PHE A 26 -2.46 6.17 -4.67
C PHE A 26 -2.54 7.31 -5.68
N ASN A 27 -3.21 7.07 -6.80
CA ASN A 27 -3.32 8.07 -7.85
C ASN A 27 -4.16 9.28 -7.41
N ARG A 28 -5.28 9.02 -6.72
CA ARG A 28 -6.16 10.10 -6.27
C ARG A 28 -5.46 11.02 -5.28
N HIS A 29 -4.57 10.49 -4.48
CA HIS A 29 -3.85 11.27 -3.48
C HIS A 29 -2.46 11.67 -3.94
N GLU A 30 -2.17 11.45 -5.22
CA GLU A 30 -0.91 11.84 -5.85
C GLU A 30 0.31 11.28 -5.13
N LEU A 31 0.19 10.03 -4.68
CA LEU A 31 1.31 9.35 -4.04
C LEU A 31 2.05 8.50 -5.06
N ASN A 32 3.36 8.58 -5.02
CA ASN A 32 4.21 7.91 -6.00
C ASN A 32 4.67 6.56 -5.46
N MET A 33 4.13 5.48 -6.05
CA MET A 33 4.54 4.13 -5.68
C MET A 33 5.87 3.81 -6.33
N THR A 34 6.82 3.32 -5.53
CA THR A 34 8.15 3.00 -6.01
C THR A 34 8.39 1.51 -6.13
N MET A 35 7.57 0.70 -5.49
CA MET A 35 7.75 -0.75 -5.54
C MET A 35 6.45 -1.45 -5.25
N ILE A 36 6.20 -2.55 -5.95
CA ILE A 36 5.10 -3.44 -5.65
C ILE A 36 5.56 -4.86 -5.92
N ALA A 37 5.27 -5.76 -4.99
CA ALA A 37 5.56 -7.17 -5.15
C ALA A 37 4.36 -7.96 -4.64
N SER A 38 4.04 -9.06 -5.27
CA SER A 38 2.89 -9.88 -4.88
C SER A 38 3.32 -11.32 -4.69
N ARG A 39 2.64 -11.99 -3.76
CA ARG A 39 2.85 -13.41 -3.52
C ARG A 39 1.52 -14.03 -3.17
N PRO A 40 1.25 -15.27 -3.64
CA PRO A 40 0.05 -15.97 -3.20
C PRO A 40 0.17 -16.32 -1.73
N ILE A 41 -0.96 -16.35 -1.03
CA ILE A 41 -0.99 -16.74 0.37
C ILE A 41 -1.11 -18.25 0.43
N PRO A 42 -0.18 -18.95 1.09
CA PRO A 42 -0.25 -20.40 1.19
C PRO A 42 -1.57 -20.83 1.82
N GLY A 43 -2.24 -21.80 1.20
CA GLY A 43 -3.51 -22.29 1.66
C GLY A 43 -4.70 -21.44 1.33
N ARG A 44 -4.50 -20.32 0.63
CA ARG A 44 -5.59 -19.40 0.26
C ARG A 44 -5.51 -19.12 -1.23
N GLN A 45 -6.22 -19.88 -2.01
CA GLN A 45 -6.10 -19.84 -3.47
C GLN A 45 -6.61 -18.56 -4.08
N TRP A 46 -7.48 -17.83 -3.37
CA TRP A 46 -8.14 -16.67 -3.94
C TRP A 46 -7.68 -15.36 -3.34
N GLU A 47 -6.54 -15.35 -2.63
CA GLU A 47 -6.00 -14.16 -2.02
C GLU A 47 -4.54 -14.02 -2.33
N TYR A 48 -4.11 -12.77 -2.52
CA TYR A 48 -2.71 -12.42 -2.73
C TYR A 48 -2.26 -11.47 -1.64
N TYR A 49 -1.00 -11.60 -1.29
CA TYR A 49 -0.36 -10.73 -0.32
C TYR A 49 0.53 -9.78 -1.10
N PHE A 50 0.40 -8.48 -0.82
CA PHE A 50 1.17 -7.46 -1.52
C PHE A 50 2.07 -6.72 -0.57
N TYR A 51 3.28 -6.43 -1.04
CA TYR A 51 4.19 -5.52 -0.39
C TYR A 51 4.33 -4.32 -1.31
N MET A 52 4.17 -3.11 -0.76
CA MET A 52 4.21 -1.89 -1.56
C MET A 52 5.04 -0.85 -0.84
N GLU A 53 5.79 -0.06 -1.62
CA GLU A 53 6.51 1.09 -1.11
C GLU A 53 6.10 2.32 -1.90
N PHE A 54 5.98 3.43 -1.20
CA PHE A 54 5.64 4.69 -1.87
C PHE A 54 6.28 5.85 -1.13
N ILE A 55 6.40 6.97 -1.84
CA ILE A 55 7.00 8.18 -1.29
C ILE A 55 5.94 8.90 -0.45
N GLY A 56 6.31 9.28 0.77
CA GLY A 56 5.40 10.01 1.62
C GLY A 56 5.84 10.00 3.06
N SER A 57 5.06 10.67 3.89
CA SER A 57 5.28 10.74 5.33
C SER A 57 3.99 10.36 6.04
N LEU A 58 4.10 9.57 7.11
CA LEU A 58 2.93 9.21 7.90
C LEU A 58 2.29 10.43 8.58
N GLU A 59 3.00 11.57 8.60
CA GLU A 59 2.45 12.80 9.15
C GLU A 59 1.63 13.59 8.13
N SER A 60 1.70 13.20 6.85
CA SER A 60 0.98 13.89 5.79
C SER A 60 -0.50 13.54 5.82
N GLU A 61 -1.37 14.55 5.69
CA GLU A 61 -2.81 14.33 5.63
C GLU A 61 -3.20 13.49 4.41
N GLU A 62 -2.57 13.75 3.26
CA GLU A 62 -2.85 12.97 2.06
C GLU A 62 -2.53 11.49 2.26
N VAL A 63 -1.41 11.20 2.93
CA VAL A 63 -1.04 9.82 3.20
C VAL A 63 -2.04 9.17 4.15
N LYS A 64 -2.45 9.90 5.19
CA LYS A 64 -3.42 9.35 6.14
C LYS A 64 -4.74 9.03 5.46
N GLN A 65 -5.22 9.91 4.59
CA GLN A 65 -6.47 9.69 3.87
C GLN A 65 -6.35 8.49 2.93
N ALA A 66 -5.23 8.41 2.21
CA ALA A 66 -5.01 7.30 1.29
C ALA A 66 -4.98 5.96 2.04
N LEU A 67 -4.30 5.92 3.19
CA LEU A 67 -4.20 4.69 3.96
C LEU A 67 -5.56 4.25 4.50
N LEU A 68 -6.41 5.19 4.89
CA LEU A 68 -7.78 4.85 5.32
C LEU A 68 -8.57 4.22 4.18
N GLU A 69 -8.48 4.78 2.97
CA GLU A 69 -9.15 4.21 1.80
C GLU A 69 -8.62 2.82 1.48
N ILE A 70 -7.30 2.66 1.54
CA ILE A 70 -6.68 1.38 1.23
C ILE A 70 -7.09 0.34 2.26
N GLU A 71 -7.16 0.72 3.53
CA GLU A 71 -7.57 -0.20 4.58
C GLU A 71 -8.98 -0.72 4.34
N GLU A 72 -9.88 0.13 3.88
CA GLU A 72 -11.27 -0.28 3.61
C GLU A 72 -11.37 -1.24 2.45
N SER A 73 -10.42 -1.19 1.52
CA SER A 73 -10.47 -1.99 0.30
C SER A 73 -9.54 -3.19 0.35
N SER A 74 -8.90 -3.45 1.49
CA SER A 74 -7.90 -4.51 1.58
C SER A 74 -8.11 -5.35 2.83
N ILE A 75 -7.32 -6.41 2.95
CA ILE A 75 -7.37 -7.33 4.08
C ILE A 75 -6.07 -7.16 4.84
N ASN A 76 -6.17 -6.91 6.16
CA ASN A 76 -5.01 -6.83 7.05
C ASN A 76 -3.93 -5.86 6.59
N LEU A 77 -4.31 -4.63 6.34
CA LEU A 77 -3.32 -3.61 6.02
C LEU A 77 -2.37 -3.42 7.20
N ARG A 78 -1.07 -3.49 6.94
CA ARG A 78 -0.04 -3.23 7.95
C ARG A 78 0.94 -2.21 7.43
N ILE A 79 1.29 -1.27 8.27
CA ILE A 79 2.32 -0.29 7.95
C ILE A 79 3.61 -0.81 8.55
N LEU A 80 4.58 -1.11 7.69
CA LEU A 80 5.85 -1.69 8.13
C LEU A 80 6.79 -0.63 8.68
N GLY A 81 6.72 0.58 8.15
CA GLY A 81 7.56 1.65 8.63
C GLY A 81 7.51 2.84 7.72
N ASN A 82 8.03 3.95 8.25
CA ASN A 82 8.22 5.18 7.49
C ASN A 82 9.68 5.55 7.67
N TYR A 83 10.46 5.42 6.60
CA TYR A 83 11.89 5.57 6.70
C TYR A 83 12.42 6.48 5.61
N ARG A 84 13.65 6.90 5.78
CA ARG A 84 14.29 7.82 4.85
C ARG A 84 15.25 7.04 3.97
N THR A 85 15.19 7.33 2.68
CA THR A 85 16.14 6.77 1.74
C THR A 85 17.18 7.83 1.41
N LEU A 86 18.36 7.36 1.02
CA LEU A 86 19.47 8.25 0.68
C LEU A 86 19.54 8.58 -0.80
N LEU A 87 18.57 8.14 -1.55
CA LEU A 87 18.56 8.38 -3.00
C LEU A 87 17.83 9.64 -3.37
#